data_fe8fc0fdb70e01163d853f473ca9b1ae
#
_entry.id   fe8fc0fdb70e01163d853f473ca9b1ae
#
_cell.length_a   1.000
_cell.length_b   1.000
_cell.length_c   1.000
_cell.angle_alpha   90.00
_cell.angle_beta   90.00
_cell.angle_gamma   90.00
#
_symmetry.space_group_name_H-M   'P 1'
#
loop_
_entity.id
_entity.type
_entity.pdbx_description
1 polymer ?
#
loop_
_entity_poly.entity_id
_entity_poly.type
_entity_poly.pdbx_seq_one_letter_code
_entity_poly.pdbx_strand_id
1 'polypeptide(L)'
;MNGSFSTRKLNRTALAAKAVLACVTLLCAVSALAQGGAMSPYQDERDGVSAGGKWMKFQSEDKMTGAKKTRFELLSNNYFREDPDYKPRIELICTNGKYAYADFNPGAKLGRPDYPGFWGQPKMEVRVRTDDVPNRKGWNWRGHFLSMDKGTIRGAIGAQLFNVEVKTRTGYAIAEFSPAGLNLDDMKKSCDLTPKKPSRD
;
A
#
# COMPACT_ATOMS: atom_id res chain seq x y z
N MET A 1 -11.57 35.17 -81.38
CA MET A 1 -12.08 33.82 -81.13
C MET A 1 -10.99 33.06 -80.47
N ASN A 2 -10.95 33.09 -79.13
CA ASN A 2 -9.90 32.46 -78.35
C ASN A 2 -10.53 31.40 -77.41
N GLY A 3 -10.29 30.15 -77.69
CA GLY A 3 -10.71 29.04 -76.84
C GLY A 3 -9.71 28.76 -75.76
N SER A 4 -10.13 28.88 -74.50
CA SER A 4 -9.31 28.54 -73.31
C SER A 4 -9.52 27.09 -72.98
N PHE A 5 -8.46 26.28 -73.07
CA PHE A 5 -8.40 24.92 -72.53
C PHE A 5 -7.98 24.93 -71.07
N SER A 6 -8.91 24.57 -70.18
CA SER A 6 -8.62 24.36 -68.73
C SER A 6 -8.23 22.89 -68.50
N THR A 7 -6.96 22.66 -68.24
CA THR A 7 -6.45 21.33 -67.84
C THR A 7 -6.64 21.17 -66.33
N ARG A 8 -7.55 20.26 -65.93
CA ARG A 8 -7.67 19.79 -64.55
C ARG A 8 -6.47 18.90 -64.20
N LYS A 9 -5.53 19.42 -63.40
CA LYS A 9 -4.53 18.61 -62.74
C LYS A 9 -5.20 17.82 -61.61
N LEU A 10 -5.38 16.50 -61.77
CA LEU A 10 -5.80 15.61 -60.68
C LEU A 10 -4.71 15.57 -59.61
N ASN A 11 -5.08 15.95 -58.41
CA ASN A 11 -4.25 15.86 -57.23
C ASN A 11 -3.98 14.39 -56.85
N ARG A 12 -2.98 13.78 -57.45
CA ARG A 12 -2.50 12.42 -57.09
C ARG A 12 -1.79 12.38 -55.73
N THR A 13 -1.43 13.53 -55.17
CA THR A 13 -0.73 13.62 -53.87
C THR A 13 -1.66 13.44 -52.67
N ALA A 14 -2.96 13.69 -52.79
CA ALA A 14 -3.90 13.54 -51.65
C ALA A 14 -4.24 12.09 -51.33
N LEU A 15 -4.14 11.15 -52.29
CA LEU A 15 -4.40 9.73 -52.01
C LEU A 15 -3.23 9.02 -51.29
N ALA A 16 -2.00 9.40 -51.62
CA ALA A 16 -0.81 8.82 -50.98
C ALA A 16 -0.70 9.19 -49.51
N ALA A 17 -1.07 10.42 -49.15
CA ALA A 17 -1.04 10.88 -47.74
C ALA A 17 -2.06 10.16 -46.84
N LYS A 18 -3.24 9.81 -47.37
CA LYS A 18 -4.25 9.07 -46.60
C LYS A 18 -3.89 7.61 -46.36
N ALA A 19 -3.20 6.97 -47.33
CA ALA A 19 -2.75 5.58 -47.17
C ALA A 19 -1.61 5.44 -46.14
N VAL A 20 -0.70 6.41 -46.05
CA VAL A 20 0.40 6.40 -45.06
C VAL A 20 -0.14 6.64 -43.65
N LEU A 21 -1.14 7.51 -43.49
CA LEU A 21 -1.73 7.78 -42.18
C LEU A 21 -2.48 6.57 -41.62
N ALA A 22 -3.15 5.79 -42.47
CA ALA A 22 -3.85 4.57 -42.08
C ALA A 22 -2.88 3.45 -41.63
N CYS A 23 -1.72 3.32 -42.30
CA CYS A 23 -0.71 2.35 -41.87
C CYS A 23 -0.02 2.70 -40.53
N VAL A 24 0.20 3.99 -40.24
CA VAL A 24 0.81 4.40 -38.98
C VAL A 24 -0.12 4.16 -37.78
N THR A 25 -1.43 4.38 -37.97
CA THR A 25 -2.42 4.10 -36.91
C THR A 25 -2.60 2.60 -36.63
N LEU A 26 -2.48 1.75 -37.67
CA LEU A 26 -2.58 0.30 -37.51
C LEU A 26 -1.34 -0.29 -36.80
N LEU A 27 -0.15 0.25 -37.06
CA LEU A 27 1.10 -0.18 -36.39
C LEU A 27 1.15 0.22 -34.91
N CYS A 28 0.54 1.33 -34.49
CA CYS A 28 0.45 1.70 -33.09
C CYS A 28 -0.53 0.84 -32.28
N ALA A 29 -1.55 0.27 -32.90
CA ALA A 29 -2.53 -0.58 -32.21
C ALA A 29 -2.00 -1.98 -31.87
N VAL A 30 -0.99 -2.47 -32.58
CA VAL A 30 -0.41 -3.81 -32.34
C VAL A 30 0.64 -3.79 -31.22
N SER A 31 1.22 -2.62 -30.92
CA SER A 31 2.24 -2.49 -29.84
C SER A 31 1.66 -2.53 -28.42
N ALA A 32 0.36 -2.39 -28.26
CA ALA A 32 -0.31 -2.41 -26.95
C ALA A 32 -0.61 -3.84 -26.43
N LEU A 33 -0.43 -4.88 -27.23
CA LEU A 33 -0.72 -6.27 -26.85
C LEU A 33 0.51 -7.10 -26.50
N ALA A 34 1.71 -6.54 -26.57
CA ALA A 34 2.97 -7.28 -26.32
C ALA A 34 3.65 -6.96 -24.98
N GLN A 35 2.92 -6.39 -24.01
CA GLN A 35 3.41 -6.30 -22.62
C GLN A 35 2.98 -7.54 -21.82
N GLY A 36 3.30 -8.71 -22.33
CA GLY A 36 3.39 -9.93 -21.54
C GLY A 36 4.60 -9.80 -20.60
N GLY A 37 4.44 -9.11 -19.47
CA GLY A 37 5.45 -9.07 -18.42
C GLY A 37 5.79 -10.48 -18.00
N ALA A 38 7.10 -10.82 -17.98
CA ALA A 38 7.59 -12.09 -17.47
C ALA A 38 6.98 -12.37 -16.10
N MET A 39 6.26 -13.48 -15.99
CA MET A 39 5.65 -13.90 -14.73
C MET A 39 6.76 -14.24 -13.72
N SER A 40 6.93 -13.41 -12.71
CA SER A 40 7.76 -13.75 -11.54
C SER A 40 7.07 -14.86 -10.75
N PRO A 41 7.78 -15.87 -10.23
CA PRO A 41 7.20 -16.94 -9.42
C PRO A 41 6.61 -16.45 -8.09
N TYR A 42 6.76 -15.18 -7.73
CA TYR A 42 6.18 -14.51 -6.55
C TYR A 42 4.95 -13.66 -6.89
N GLN A 43 4.12 -14.09 -7.83
CA GLN A 43 3.06 -13.29 -8.44
C GLN A 43 1.81 -13.03 -7.58
N ASP A 44 1.75 -13.48 -6.37
CA ASP A 44 0.51 -13.55 -5.61
C ASP A 44 0.13 -12.28 -4.80
N GLU A 45 0.93 -11.21 -4.84
CA GLU A 45 0.62 -9.95 -4.14
C GLU A 45 0.41 -8.73 -5.06
N ARG A 46 0.20 -8.92 -6.36
CA ARG A 46 0.40 -7.84 -7.34
C ARG A 46 -0.66 -6.77 -7.39
N ASP A 47 -1.88 -7.11 -7.12
CA ASP A 47 -2.98 -6.19 -7.32
C ASP A 47 -3.70 -5.95 -6.00
N GLY A 48 -3.15 -5.00 -5.20
CA GLY A 48 -3.85 -4.49 -4.05
C GLY A 48 -5.17 -3.88 -4.50
N VAL A 49 -6.28 -4.32 -3.92
CA VAL A 49 -7.58 -3.70 -4.11
C VAL A 49 -7.88 -2.74 -2.97
N SER A 50 -8.63 -1.68 -3.25
CA SER A 50 -9.04 -0.77 -2.19
C SER A 50 -9.91 -1.50 -1.15
N ALA A 51 -9.52 -1.39 0.12
CA ALA A 51 -10.29 -1.89 1.25
C ALA A 51 -11.14 -0.80 1.92
N GLY A 52 -11.21 0.37 1.31
CA GLY A 52 -11.90 1.54 1.82
C GLY A 52 -10.96 2.55 2.48
N GLY A 53 -11.28 3.84 2.37
CA GLY A 53 -10.40 4.92 2.81
C GLY A 53 -9.03 4.85 2.11
N LYS A 54 -7.97 4.87 2.89
CA LYS A 54 -6.58 4.74 2.41
C LYS A 54 -6.03 3.31 2.52
N TRP A 55 -6.84 2.36 2.93
CA TRP A 55 -6.44 0.97 3.07
C TRP A 55 -6.42 0.23 1.75
N MET A 56 -5.37 -0.56 1.56
CA MET A 56 -5.23 -1.50 0.45
C MET A 56 -5.31 -2.92 1.00
N LYS A 57 -5.92 -3.84 0.26
CA LYS A 57 -6.04 -5.25 0.58
C LYS A 57 -5.33 -6.08 -0.48
N PHE A 58 -4.47 -6.97 -0.03
CA PHE A 58 -3.75 -7.93 -0.85
C PHE A 58 -4.14 -9.34 -0.43
N GLN A 59 -4.31 -10.24 -1.36
CA GLN A 59 -4.63 -11.62 -1.09
C GLN A 59 -3.64 -12.54 -1.80
N SER A 60 -3.19 -13.56 -1.10
CA SER A 60 -2.34 -14.60 -1.64
C SER A 60 -2.73 -15.95 -1.06
N GLU A 61 -2.32 -17.02 -1.71
CA GLU A 61 -2.50 -18.37 -1.25
C GLU A 61 -1.13 -19.07 -1.24
N ASP A 62 -0.82 -19.69 -0.13
CA ASP A 62 0.39 -20.53 -0.01
C ASP A 62 0.17 -21.80 -0.81
N LYS A 63 0.92 -21.96 -1.90
CA LYS A 63 0.82 -23.09 -2.83
C LYS A 63 1.15 -24.44 -2.20
N MET A 64 1.90 -24.45 -1.10
CA MET A 64 2.30 -25.69 -0.42
C MET A 64 1.24 -26.16 0.59
N THR A 65 0.61 -25.21 1.27
CA THR A 65 -0.33 -25.52 2.37
C THR A 65 -1.78 -25.19 2.03
N GLY A 66 -2.04 -24.45 0.94
CA GLY A 66 -3.37 -23.91 0.60
C GLY A 66 -3.85 -22.83 1.57
N ALA A 67 -2.98 -22.32 2.46
CA ALA A 67 -3.35 -21.32 3.42
C ALA A 67 -3.59 -19.96 2.73
N LYS A 68 -4.78 -19.39 2.93
CA LYS A 68 -5.14 -18.07 2.40
C LYS A 68 -4.60 -16.99 3.33
N LYS A 69 -3.77 -16.12 2.78
CA LYS A 69 -3.21 -14.94 3.47
C LYS A 69 -3.89 -13.69 2.95
N THR A 70 -4.36 -12.85 3.85
CA THR A 70 -4.85 -11.50 3.54
C THR A 70 -3.99 -10.49 4.27
N ARG A 71 -3.47 -9.51 3.53
CA ARG A 71 -2.72 -8.38 4.08
C ARG A 71 -3.51 -7.11 3.83
N PHE A 72 -3.77 -6.34 4.88
CA PHE A 72 -4.25 -4.98 4.78
C PHE A 72 -3.09 -4.03 5.05
N GLU A 73 -2.91 -3.05 4.19
CA GLU A 73 -1.84 -2.07 4.27
C GLU A 73 -2.40 -0.66 4.35
N LEU A 74 -1.85 0.14 5.24
CA LEU A 74 -2.13 1.56 5.36
C LEU A 74 -0.82 2.33 5.29
N LEU A 75 -0.65 3.17 4.27
CA LEU A 75 0.48 4.08 4.15
C LEU A 75 0.27 5.33 5.01
N SER A 76 1.35 5.85 5.57
CA SER A 76 1.31 7.12 6.29
C SER A 76 1.00 8.30 5.36
N ASN A 77 0.54 9.40 5.94
CA ASN A 77 0.30 10.65 5.21
C ASN A 77 1.60 11.39 4.90
N ASN A 78 2.64 11.16 5.68
CA ASN A 78 3.93 11.83 5.59
C ASN A 78 5.08 10.84 5.31
N TYR A 79 6.23 11.39 4.96
CA TYR A 79 7.49 10.68 4.81
C TYR A 79 8.39 10.96 6.00
N PHE A 80 9.29 10.03 6.31
CA PHE A 80 10.41 10.34 7.19
C PHE A 80 11.51 11.03 6.37
N ARG A 81 12.25 11.93 7.02
CA ARG A 81 13.34 12.68 6.34
C ARG A 81 14.46 11.80 5.80
N GLU A 82 14.61 10.61 6.36
CA GLU A 82 15.69 9.67 6.02
C GLU A 82 15.47 8.98 4.68
N ASP A 83 14.22 8.83 4.26
CA ASP A 83 13.87 8.21 2.99
C ASP A 83 12.61 8.88 2.42
N PRO A 84 12.78 9.87 1.52
CA PRO A 84 11.66 10.59 0.92
C PRO A 84 10.86 9.72 -0.06
N ASP A 85 11.39 8.60 -0.51
CA ASP A 85 10.73 7.73 -1.49
C ASP A 85 9.90 6.62 -0.82
N TYR A 86 10.08 6.43 0.50
CA TYR A 86 9.42 5.37 1.23
C TYR A 86 8.56 5.89 2.39
N LYS A 87 7.25 5.68 2.31
CA LYS A 87 6.33 6.02 3.39
C LYS A 87 6.31 4.95 4.47
N PRO A 88 6.30 5.35 5.75
CA PRO A 88 5.91 4.45 6.82
C PRO A 88 4.60 3.76 6.54
N ARG A 89 4.46 2.51 6.98
CA ARG A 89 3.21 1.76 6.75
C ARG A 89 2.86 0.85 7.92
N ILE A 90 1.59 0.58 8.05
CA ILE A 90 1.03 -0.44 8.93
C ILE A 90 0.59 -1.59 8.04
N GLU A 91 1.01 -2.80 8.37
CA GLU A 91 0.62 -4.04 7.72
C GLU A 91 -0.12 -4.92 8.72
N LEU A 92 -1.34 -5.28 8.39
CA LEU A 92 -2.16 -6.21 9.17
C LEU A 92 -2.28 -7.51 8.41
N ILE A 93 -1.80 -8.59 8.99
CA ILE A 93 -1.73 -9.91 8.36
C ILE A 93 -2.76 -10.85 9.00
N CYS A 94 -3.52 -11.51 8.14
CA CYS A 94 -4.53 -12.48 8.51
C CYS A 94 -4.31 -13.77 7.73
N THR A 95 -4.46 -14.91 8.38
CA THR A 95 -4.30 -16.23 7.76
C THR A 95 -5.56 -17.04 7.98
N ASN A 96 -6.14 -17.58 6.91
CA ASN A 96 -7.38 -18.37 6.93
C ASN A 96 -8.51 -17.64 7.68
N GLY A 97 -8.66 -16.33 7.44
CA GLY A 97 -9.71 -15.51 8.04
C GLY A 97 -9.48 -15.09 9.50
N LYS A 98 -8.32 -15.44 10.08
CA LYS A 98 -7.97 -15.10 11.48
C LYS A 98 -6.82 -14.12 11.54
N TYR A 99 -6.87 -13.18 12.47
CA TYR A 99 -5.76 -12.29 12.79
C TYR A 99 -4.51 -13.09 13.15
N ALA A 100 -3.41 -12.85 12.46
CA ALA A 100 -2.11 -13.43 12.76
C ALA A 100 -1.22 -12.41 13.51
N TYR A 101 -0.91 -11.29 12.91
CA TYR A 101 -0.10 -10.23 13.51
C TYR A 101 -0.30 -8.89 12.77
N ALA A 102 0.22 -7.83 13.36
CA ALA A 102 0.32 -6.53 12.71
C ALA A 102 1.71 -5.94 12.93
N ASP A 103 2.26 -5.34 11.90
CA ASP A 103 3.58 -4.74 11.92
C ASP A 103 3.51 -3.26 11.50
N PHE A 104 4.34 -2.46 12.15
CA PHE A 104 4.66 -1.10 11.74
C PHE A 104 6.03 -1.10 11.08
N ASN A 105 6.07 -0.76 9.81
CA ASN A 105 7.30 -0.60 9.05
C ASN A 105 7.57 0.89 8.83
N PRO A 106 8.60 1.47 9.46
CA PRO A 106 8.90 2.90 9.36
C PRO A 106 9.50 3.31 8.00
N GLY A 107 9.95 2.36 7.17
CA GLY A 107 10.73 2.67 5.97
C GLY A 107 12.13 3.24 6.26
N ALA A 108 12.48 3.39 7.52
CA ALA A 108 13.77 3.92 7.99
C ALA A 108 14.45 2.94 8.95
N LYS A 109 15.75 3.12 9.15
CA LYS A 109 16.50 2.30 10.12
C LYS A 109 16.08 2.67 11.55
N LEU A 110 15.53 1.70 12.26
CA LEU A 110 15.18 1.85 13.67
C LEU A 110 16.43 2.05 14.54
N GLY A 111 16.27 2.77 15.62
CA GLY A 111 17.23 2.86 16.69
C GLY A 111 17.42 1.51 17.43
N ARG A 112 18.25 1.50 18.47
CA ARG A 112 18.40 0.32 19.32
C ARG A 112 17.13 0.09 20.13
N PRO A 113 16.77 -1.18 20.42
CA PRO A 113 15.67 -1.48 21.32
C PRO A 113 15.96 -0.92 22.72
N ASP A 114 14.89 -0.61 23.45
CA ASP A 114 15.03 0.07 24.76
C ASP A 114 15.16 -0.94 25.92
N TYR A 115 14.50 -2.10 25.82
CA TYR A 115 14.54 -3.11 26.87
C TYR A 115 14.20 -4.52 26.36
N PRO A 116 14.60 -5.58 27.09
CA PRO A 116 14.16 -6.94 26.79
C PRO A 116 12.72 -7.15 27.23
N GLY A 117 11.93 -7.85 26.45
CA GLY A 117 10.60 -8.33 26.83
C GLY A 117 10.69 -9.55 27.77
N PHE A 118 9.53 -10.02 28.23
CA PHE A 118 9.42 -11.12 29.20
C PHE A 118 10.17 -12.39 28.78
N TRP A 119 10.17 -12.73 27.50
CA TRP A 119 10.88 -13.88 26.92
C TRP A 119 12.23 -13.52 26.29
N GLY A 120 12.82 -12.38 26.70
CA GLY A 120 14.10 -11.92 26.15
C GLY A 120 14.04 -11.27 24.77
N GLN A 121 12.88 -11.24 24.10
CA GLN A 121 12.76 -10.54 22.83
C GLN A 121 12.94 -9.03 23.00
N PRO A 122 13.72 -8.38 22.12
CA PRO A 122 13.94 -6.94 22.23
C PRO A 122 12.66 -6.15 21.97
N LYS A 123 12.43 -5.12 22.78
CA LYS A 123 11.29 -4.20 22.64
C LYS A 123 11.76 -2.77 22.45
N MET A 124 10.96 -2.01 21.70
CA MET A 124 11.12 -0.58 21.57
C MET A 124 9.90 0.11 22.16
N GLU A 125 10.13 1.12 23.01
CA GLU A 125 9.08 2.00 23.46
C GLU A 125 8.68 2.95 22.33
N VAL A 126 7.39 3.00 22.02
CA VAL A 126 6.80 3.90 21.04
C VAL A 126 5.73 4.75 21.71
N ARG A 127 5.58 5.98 21.27
CA ARG A 127 4.44 6.81 21.63
C ARG A 127 3.41 6.73 20.53
N VAL A 128 2.19 6.36 20.86
CA VAL A 128 1.07 6.32 19.92
C VAL A 128 0.01 7.31 20.35
N ARG A 129 -0.65 7.93 19.38
CA ARG A 129 -1.82 8.76 19.63
C ARG A 129 -2.94 8.24 18.73
N THR A 130 -4.03 7.83 19.36
CA THR A 130 -5.25 7.39 18.68
C THR A 130 -6.31 8.45 18.88
N ASP A 131 -6.67 9.17 17.84
CA ASP A 131 -7.44 10.41 17.88
C ASP A 131 -6.79 11.39 18.88
N ASP A 132 -7.45 11.68 19.98
CA ASP A 132 -6.95 12.60 21.02
C ASP A 132 -6.30 11.90 22.22
N VAL A 133 -6.21 10.56 22.22
CA VAL A 133 -5.71 9.78 23.34
C VAL A 133 -4.25 9.37 23.13
N PRO A 134 -3.28 9.99 23.81
CA PRO A 134 -1.89 9.56 23.79
C PRO A 134 -1.68 8.30 24.65
N ASN A 135 -0.77 7.43 24.24
CA ASN A 135 -0.40 6.23 24.97
C ASN A 135 1.06 5.87 24.69
N ARG A 136 1.68 5.10 25.59
CA ARG A 136 3.00 4.48 25.38
C ARG A 136 2.84 2.98 25.25
N LYS A 137 3.56 2.40 24.31
CA LYS A 137 3.51 0.96 23.98
C LYS A 137 4.93 0.41 23.86
N GLY A 138 5.12 -0.83 24.29
CA GLY A 138 6.34 -1.58 24.06
C GLY A 138 6.12 -2.59 22.94
N TRP A 139 6.54 -2.26 21.74
CA TRP A 139 6.40 -3.16 20.59
C TRP A 139 7.64 -4.04 20.42
N ASN A 140 7.45 -5.26 19.91
CA ASN A 140 8.56 -6.16 19.65
C ASN A 140 9.41 -5.65 18.49
N TRP A 141 10.70 -5.41 18.75
CA TRP A 141 11.65 -4.95 17.77
C TRP A 141 12.14 -6.11 16.90
N ARG A 142 12.04 -5.97 15.59
CA ARG A 142 12.41 -7.00 14.59
C ARG A 142 13.48 -6.50 13.61
N GLY A 143 14.31 -5.56 14.02
CA GLY A 143 15.37 -4.96 13.19
C GLY A 143 14.87 -3.85 12.27
N HIS A 144 14.00 -4.16 11.32
CA HIS A 144 13.49 -3.20 10.34
C HIS A 144 12.03 -2.77 10.60
N PHE A 145 11.30 -3.49 11.40
CA PHE A 145 9.90 -3.21 11.73
C PHE A 145 9.61 -3.53 13.21
N LEU A 146 8.48 -3.06 13.67
CA LEU A 146 8.00 -3.27 15.03
C LEU A 146 6.67 -4.04 14.98
N SER A 147 6.59 -5.16 15.70
CA SER A 147 5.33 -5.90 15.80
C SER A 147 4.43 -5.25 16.83
N MET A 148 3.24 -4.84 16.37
CA MET A 148 2.22 -4.16 17.15
C MET A 148 1.41 -5.15 17.99
N ASP A 149 0.95 -4.74 19.16
CA ASP A 149 -0.01 -5.52 19.92
C ASP A 149 -1.43 -5.47 19.30
N LYS A 150 -2.21 -6.54 19.46
CA LYS A 150 -3.58 -6.65 18.93
C LYS A 150 -4.51 -5.54 19.44
N GLY A 151 -4.31 -5.06 20.66
CA GLY A 151 -5.11 -3.99 21.24
C GLY A 151 -4.89 -2.67 20.52
N THR A 152 -3.63 -2.36 20.20
CA THR A 152 -3.26 -1.14 19.47
C THR A 152 -3.83 -1.15 18.05
N ILE A 153 -3.68 -2.24 17.29
CA ILE A 153 -4.24 -2.29 15.92
C ILE A 153 -5.77 -2.21 15.94
N ARG A 154 -6.46 -2.83 16.90
CA ARG A 154 -7.92 -2.70 17.05
C ARG A 154 -8.36 -1.26 17.37
N GLY A 155 -7.56 -0.50 18.09
CA GLY A 155 -7.78 0.92 18.30
C GLY A 155 -7.56 1.72 17.03
N ALA A 156 -6.45 1.46 16.33
CA ALA A 156 -6.09 2.16 15.12
C ALA A 156 -7.14 2.01 13.99
N ILE A 157 -7.65 0.82 13.72
CA ILE A 157 -8.62 0.60 12.63
C ILE A 157 -9.96 1.30 12.82
N GLY A 158 -10.29 1.71 14.04
CA GLY A 158 -11.53 2.46 14.36
C GLY A 158 -11.32 3.97 14.46
N ALA A 159 -10.08 4.46 14.35
CA ALA A 159 -9.72 5.85 14.57
C ALA A 159 -9.83 6.71 13.31
N GLN A 160 -10.00 8.02 13.49
CA GLN A 160 -9.85 9.01 12.43
C GLN A 160 -8.37 9.35 12.19
N LEU A 161 -7.61 9.44 13.27
CA LEU A 161 -6.18 9.75 13.27
C LEU A 161 -5.42 8.74 14.14
N PHE A 162 -4.31 8.26 13.61
CA PHE A 162 -3.41 7.40 14.36
C PHE A 162 -1.96 7.81 14.08
N ASN A 163 -1.27 8.30 15.10
CA ASN A 163 0.11 8.73 15.01
C ASN A 163 1.03 7.78 15.79
N VAL A 164 2.20 7.53 15.22
CA VAL A 164 3.23 6.68 15.81
C VAL A 164 4.55 7.45 15.85
N GLU A 165 5.04 7.74 17.04
CA GLU A 165 6.38 8.26 17.23
C GLU A 165 7.33 7.11 17.58
N VAL A 166 8.40 6.99 16.82
CA VAL A 166 9.40 5.93 16.97
C VAL A 166 10.81 6.51 16.95
N LYS A 167 11.71 5.82 17.64
CA LYS A 167 13.14 6.11 17.64
C LYS A 167 13.80 5.51 16.41
N THR A 168 14.34 6.37 15.54
CA THR A 168 15.16 5.98 14.41
C THR A 168 16.66 6.11 14.76
N ARG A 169 17.56 5.81 13.84
CA ARG A 169 19.01 6.00 14.06
C ARG A 169 19.41 7.47 14.15
N THR A 170 18.63 8.37 13.56
CA THR A 170 18.92 9.81 13.48
C THR A 170 18.10 10.64 14.49
N GLY A 171 17.20 10.00 15.25
CA GLY A 171 16.37 10.66 16.24
C GLY A 171 14.95 10.13 16.29
N TYR A 172 14.02 10.92 16.81
CA TYR A 172 12.60 10.55 16.82
C TYR A 172 11.90 11.04 15.55
N ALA A 173 11.03 10.20 15.03
CA ALA A 173 10.20 10.51 13.85
C ALA A 173 8.74 10.13 14.12
N ILE A 174 7.80 10.89 13.54
CA ILE A 174 6.37 10.67 13.70
C ILE A 174 5.79 10.28 12.35
N ALA A 175 5.14 9.10 12.32
CA ALA A 175 4.31 8.67 11.20
C ALA A 175 2.84 9.00 11.51
N GLU A 176 2.17 9.64 10.55
CA GLU A 176 0.78 10.07 10.67
C GLU A 176 -0.09 9.21 9.74
N PHE A 177 -1.15 8.62 10.27
CA PHE A 177 -2.06 7.77 9.53
C PHE A 177 -3.50 8.27 9.61
N SER A 178 -4.26 8.04 8.55
CA SER A 178 -5.72 8.26 8.50
C SER A 178 -6.42 6.91 8.31
N PRO A 179 -6.68 6.14 9.38
CA PRO A 179 -7.24 4.80 9.27
C PRO A 179 -8.73 4.78 8.90
N ALA A 180 -9.42 5.90 9.02
CA ALA A 180 -10.85 6.01 8.74
C ALA A 180 -11.22 5.55 7.32
N GLY A 181 -12.42 5.00 7.20
CA GLY A 181 -12.98 4.56 5.91
C GLY A 181 -12.69 3.11 5.54
N LEU A 182 -11.96 2.36 6.39
CA LEU A 182 -11.80 0.91 6.20
C LEU A 182 -13.18 0.22 6.15
N ASN A 183 -13.37 -0.66 5.16
CA ASN A 183 -14.57 -1.51 5.09
C ASN A 183 -14.50 -2.58 6.19
N LEU A 184 -15.20 -2.33 7.29
CA LEU A 184 -15.15 -3.20 8.48
C LEU A 184 -15.81 -4.57 8.24
N ASP A 185 -16.80 -4.66 7.34
CA ASP A 185 -17.44 -5.93 7.01
C ASP A 185 -16.50 -6.83 6.21
N ASP A 186 -15.79 -6.27 5.24
CA ASP A 186 -14.76 -7.00 4.49
C ASP A 186 -13.60 -7.41 5.39
N MET A 187 -13.17 -6.53 6.27
CA MET A 187 -12.13 -6.82 7.25
C MET A 187 -12.54 -7.95 8.20
N LYS A 188 -13.74 -7.92 8.75
CA LYS A 188 -14.25 -8.95 9.64
C LYS A 188 -14.32 -10.33 8.97
N LYS A 189 -14.74 -10.39 7.70
CA LYS A 189 -14.74 -11.62 6.90
C LYS A 189 -13.36 -12.17 6.65
N SER A 190 -12.40 -11.27 6.42
CA SER A 190 -11.03 -11.64 6.02
C SER A 190 -10.07 -11.82 7.21
N CYS A 191 -10.40 -11.35 8.40
CA CYS A 191 -9.44 -11.20 9.51
C CYS A 191 -9.99 -11.45 10.92
N ASP A 192 -11.26 -11.70 11.11
CA ASP A 192 -11.89 -11.86 12.43
C ASP A 192 -11.38 -10.82 13.47
N LEU A 193 -11.31 -9.57 13.05
CA LEU A 193 -10.83 -8.47 13.86
C LEU A 193 -11.88 -7.35 13.88
N THR A 194 -12.27 -6.92 15.09
CA THR A 194 -13.24 -5.83 15.28
C THR A 194 -12.56 -4.63 15.93
N PRO A 195 -12.93 -3.39 15.55
CA PRO A 195 -12.45 -2.19 16.20
C PRO A 195 -12.69 -2.24 17.71
N LYS A 196 -11.78 -1.66 18.49
CA LYS A 196 -12.03 -1.37 19.89
C LYS A 196 -12.64 0.02 19.98
N LYS A 197 -13.83 0.15 20.58
CA LYS A 197 -14.36 1.49 20.90
C LYS A 197 -13.37 2.19 21.82
N PRO A 198 -13.08 3.50 21.61
CA PRO A 198 -12.33 4.27 22.58
C PRO A 198 -13.06 4.21 23.93
N SER A 199 -12.36 3.82 25.00
CA SER A 199 -12.88 3.98 26.37
C SER A 199 -12.93 5.49 26.63
N ARG A 200 -14.12 6.02 26.77
CA ARG A 200 -14.32 7.33 27.39
C ARG A 200 -14.26 7.07 28.90
N ASP A 201 -13.09 7.22 29.48
CA ASP A 201 -12.93 7.38 30.94
C ASP A 201 -13.12 8.84 31.29
#